data_626869d07bce15023fbf6b53c03393bf
#
_entry.id   626869d07bce15023fbf6b53c03393bf
#
_cell.length_a   1.000
_cell.length_b   1.000
_cell.length_c   1.000
_cell.angle_alpha   90.00
_cell.angle_beta   90.00
_cell.angle_gamma   90.00
#
_symmetry.space_group_name_H-M   'P 1'
#
loop_
_entity.id
_entity.type
_entity.pdbx_description
1 polymer ?
#
loop_
_entity_poly.entity_id
_entity_poly.type
_entity_poly.pdbx_seq_one_letter_code
_entity_poly.pdbx_strand_id
1 'polypeptide(L)'
;HKYFASEWMRENILDNHGPLAASYRAHDNGDFRSEGDSPAFMYTIPTGLDNPEQPGWGGWAGRYVKLRENTWVDQLPQNSGHYYPDGRYWDQNVYSRRPKQKPTRAQLDEYFKPIARWSEAFQNDFAARMDRCIKPFNEVNHEPTVVLKGKQQREAKPGKTLKLKVKASDIDGNTLSYRWWQ
;
A
#
# COMPACT_ATOMS: atom_id res chain seq x y z
N HIS A 1 -2.01 1.85 -16.12
CA HIS A 1 -1.76 0.57 -15.40
C HIS A 1 -3.04 -0.24 -15.42
N LYS A 2 -3.01 -1.54 -15.81
CA LYS A 2 -4.22 -2.35 -16.08
C LYS A 2 -5.22 -2.37 -14.91
N TYR A 3 -4.75 -2.43 -13.67
CA TYR A 3 -5.59 -2.48 -12.47
C TYR A 3 -6.34 -1.17 -12.13
N PHE A 4 -6.07 -0.09 -12.83
CA PHE A 4 -6.72 1.20 -12.64
C PHE A 4 -7.60 1.61 -13.83
N ALA A 5 -7.52 0.84 -14.92
CA ALA A 5 -8.30 1.09 -16.12
C ALA A 5 -9.76 0.68 -15.94
N SER A 6 -10.64 1.37 -16.65
CA SER A 6 -12.10 1.19 -16.56
C SER A 6 -12.55 -0.26 -16.83
N GLU A 7 -11.90 -0.96 -17.74
CA GLU A 7 -12.22 -2.36 -18.02
C GLU A 7 -12.06 -3.23 -16.78
N TRP A 8 -10.89 -3.15 -16.12
CA TRP A 8 -10.62 -3.91 -14.90
C TRP A 8 -11.53 -3.47 -13.75
N MET A 9 -11.78 -2.16 -13.63
CA MET A 9 -12.65 -1.61 -12.58
C MET A 9 -14.09 -2.07 -12.73
N ARG A 10 -14.62 -2.11 -13.97
CA ARG A 10 -15.97 -2.62 -14.24
C ARG A 10 -16.08 -4.08 -13.87
N GLU A 11 -15.17 -4.90 -14.38
CA GLU A 11 -15.18 -6.35 -14.16
C GLU A 11 -15.08 -6.75 -12.68
N ASN A 12 -14.24 -6.07 -11.91
CA ASN A 12 -13.85 -6.54 -10.57
C ASN A 12 -14.43 -5.71 -9.41
N ILE A 13 -14.96 -4.50 -9.67
CA ILE A 13 -15.40 -3.60 -8.62
C ILE A 13 -16.83 -3.09 -8.85
N LEU A 14 -17.17 -2.67 -10.07
CA LEU A 14 -18.37 -1.90 -10.33
C LEU A 14 -19.55 -2.77 -10.77
N ASP A 15 -19.36 -3.60 -11.81
CA ASP A 15 -20.46 -4.31 -12.44
C ASP A 15 -20.82 -5.55 -11.59
N ASN A 16 -22.10 -5.69 -11.25
CA ASN A 16 -22.65 -6.84 -10.52
C ASN A 16 -22.10 -7.06 -9.09
N HIS A 17 -21.46 -6.05 -8.47
CA HIS A 17 -20.93 -6.14 -7.10
C HIS A 17 -21.85 -5.50 -6.04
N GLY A 18 -23.15 -5.37 -6.34
CA GLY A 18 -24.19 -5.03 -5.38
C GLY A 18 -24.20 -3.56 -4.92
N PRO A 19 -24.85 -3.27 -3.78
CA PRO A 19 -25.06 -1.89 -3.31
C PRO A 19 -23.76 -1.12 -3.01
N LEU A 20 -22.71 -1.80 -2.57
CA LEU A 20 -21.44 -1.16 -2.28
C LEU A 20 -20.80 -0.64 -3.56
N ALA A 21 -20.80 -1.44 -4.62
CA ALA A 21 -20.31 -1.03 -5.94
C ALA A 21 -21.12 0.15 -6.50
N ALA A 22 -22.44 0.14 -6.35
CA ALA A 22 -23.29 1.26 -6.76
C ALA A 22 -22.99 2.57 -6.02
N SER A 23 -22.43 2.49 -4.81
CA SER A 23 -22.02 3.64 -4.00
C SER A 23 -20.57 4.09 -4.27
N TYR A 24 -19.76 3.24 -4.90
CA TYR A 24 -18.37 3.57 -5.20
C TYR A 24 -18.28 4.57 -6.36
N ARG A 25 -17.55 5.66 -6.15
CA ARG A 25 -17.37 6.72 -7.16
C ARG A 25 -16.08 6.51 -7.93
N ALA A 26 -16.15 5.81 -9.05
CA ALA A 26 -15.11 5.85 -10.06
C ALA A 26 -15.08 7.21 -10.78
N HIS A 27 -14.10 7.43 -11.67
CA HIS A 27 -14.17 8.54 -12.65
C HIS A 27 -15.32 8.30 -13.63
N ASP A 28 -15.77 9.35 -14.32
CA ASP A 28 -16.90 9.29 -15.26
C ASP A 28 -16.67 8.29 -16.41
N ASN A 29 -15.41 8.06 -16.79
CA ASN A 29 -15.01 7.03 -17.75
C ASN A 29 -14.93 5.61 -17.14
N GLY A 30 -15.11 5.47 -15.82
CA GLY A 30 -15.01 4.20 -15.08
C GLY A 30 -13.61 3.86 -14.57
N ASP A 31 -12.62 4.72 -14.77
CA ASP A 31 -11.27 4.50 -14.23
C ASP A 31 -11.25 4.64 -12.70
N PHE A 32 -10.27 4.02 -12.08
CA PHE A 32 -10.01 4.15 -10.65
C PHE A 32 -9.83 5.62 -10.25
N ARG A 33 -10.55 6.03 -9.21
CA ARG A 33 -10.39 7.33 -8.59
C ARG A 33 -9.44 7.21 -7.40
N SER A 34 -8.26 7.81 -7.52
CA SER A 34 -7.34 7.90 -6.39
C SER A 34 -7.76 9.01 -5.42
N GLU A 35 -7.56 8.76 -4.14
CA GLU A 35 -7.81 9.71 -3.06
C GLU A 35 -6.54 9.92 -2.24
N GLY A 36 -6.29 11.15 -1.80
CA GLY A 36 -5.06 11.51 -1.08
C GLY A 36 -4.96 10.90 0.32
N ASP A 37 -6.09 10.59 0.94
CA ASP A 37 -6.15 10.04 2.29
C ASP A 37 -5.95 8.51 2.32
N SER A 38 -6.26 7.80 1.24
CA SER A 38 -6.19 6.33 1.18
C SER A 38 -4.83 5.77 1.59
N PRO A 39 -3.68 6.34 1.19
CA PRO A 39 -2.38 5.86 1.64
C PRO A 39 -2.20 5.87 3.16
N ALA A 40 -2.75 6.86 3.85
CA ALA A 40 -2.65 6.95 5.32
C ALA A 40 -3.41 5.82 6.02
N PHE A 41 -4.48 5.31 5.43
CA PHE A 41 -5.23 4.16 5.95
C PHE A 41 -4.62 2.82 5.54
N MET A 42 -4.05 2.72 4.36
CA MET A 42 -3.51 1.48 3.82
C MET A 42 -2.38 0.88 4.65
N TYR A 43 -1.61 1.69 5.40
CA TYR A 43 -0.57 1.16 6.27
C TYR A 43 -1.13 0.43 7.51
N THR A 44 -2.40 0.63 7.84
CA THR A 44 -3.08 -0.05 8.96
C THR A 44 -3.72 -1.38 8.56
N ILE A 45 -3.80 -1.68 7.26
CA ILE A 45 -4.36 -2.93 6.77
C ILE A 45 -3.39 -4.07 7.07
N PRO A 46 -3.82 -5.14 7.76
CA PRO A 46 -2.95 -6.23 8.18
C PRO A 46 -2.55 -7.13 7.00
N THR A 47 -1.63 -6.66 6.19
CA THR A 47 -1.11 -7.36 5.00
C THR A 47 0.01 -8.35 5.34
N GLY A 48 0.47 -8.35 6.59
CA GLY A 48 1.67 -9.07 7.01
C GLY A 48 3.00 -8.40 6.63
N LEU A 49 2.96 -7.29 5.92
CA LEU A 49 4.13 -6.49 5.51
C LEU A 49 4.36 -5.29 6.42
N ASP A 50 3.28 -4.80 7.01
CA ASP A 50 3.24 -3.59 7.82
C ASP A 50 3.32 -3.90 9.31
N ASN A 51 3.74 -2.91 10.05
CA ASN A 51 3.59 -2.83 11.49
C ASN A 51 3.12 -1.42 11.82
N PRO A 52 1.87 -1.22 12.30
CA PRO A 52 1.34 0.11 12.62
C PRO A 52 2.18 0.90 13.62
N GLU A 53 2.88 0.21 14.54
CA GLU A 53 3.80 0.82 15.50
C GLU A 53 5.14 1.23 14.87
N GLN A 54 5.43 0.75 13.66
CA GLN A 54 6.68 0.98 12.94
C GLN A 54 6.43 1.32 11.46
N PRO A 55 5.80 2.46 11.15
CA PRO A 55 5.45 2.83 9.78
C PRO A 55 6.65 2.90 8.81
N GLY A 56 7.86 3.09 9.34
CA GLY A 56 9.10 3.07 8.57
C GLY A 56 9.50 1.69 8.04
N TRP A 57 8.88 0.61 8.49
CA TRP A 57 9.17 -0.74 7.96
C TRP A 57 8.52 -1.00 6.61
N GLY A 58 7.51 -0.21 6.26
CA GLY A 58 6.84 -0.28 4.97
C GLY A 58 5.55 -1.08 5.00
N GLY A 59 4.85 -1.07 3.90
CA GLY A 59 3.55 -1.70 3.67
C GLY A 59 3.00 -1.26 2.33
N TRP A 60 1.72 -1.49 2.08
CA TRP A 60 1.08 -1.08 0.82
C TRP A 60 1.03 0.44 0.63
N ALA A 61 1.06 1.20 1.71
CA ALA A 61 1.15 2.66 1.68
C ALA A 61 2.57 3.20 1.43
N GLY A 62 3.55 2.33 1.23
CA GLY A 62 4.95 2.72 1.10
C GLY A 62 5.70 2.68 2.43
N ARG A 63 6.70 3.51 2.56
CA ARG A 63 7.51 3.66 3.79
C ARG A 63 7.49 5.09 4.26
N TYR A 64 7.30 5.26 5.56
CA TYR A 64 7.33 6.56 6.19
C TYR A 64 8.65 6.79 6.91
N VAL A 65 9.06 8.05 6.99
CA VAL A 65 10.19 8.50 7.80
C VAL A 65 9.69 9.19 9.06
N LYS A 66 10.30 8.87 10.18
CA LYS A 66 9.97 9.53 11.44
C LYS A 66 10.53 10.95 11.42
N LEU A 67 9.64 11.93 11.48
CA LEU A 67 10.01 13.33 11.53
C LEU A 67 10.27 13.79 12.97
N ARG A 68 9.40 13.36 13.88
CA ARG A 68 9.46 13.65 15.32
C ARG A 68 8.66 12.60 16.06
N GLU A 69 8.59 12.68 17.36
CA GLU A 69 7.75 11.81 18.18
C GLU A 69 6.29 11.85 17.69
N ASN A 70 5.69 10.68 17.51
CA ASN A 70 4.31 10.49 17.02
C ASN A 70 3.99 11.14 15.66
N THR A 71 5.02 11.44 14.84
CA THR A 71 4.82 12.04 13.53
C THR A 71 5.69 11.35 12.48
N TRP A 72 5.04 10.79 11.49
CA TRP A 72 5.66 10.12 10.36
C TRP A 72 5.20 10.80 9.07
N VAL A 73 6.06 10.84 8.09
CA VAL A 73 5.83 11.51 6.82
C VAL A 73 6.37 10.68 5.66
N ASP A 74 5.91 10.96 4.45
CA ASP A 74 6.45 10.34 3.26
C ASP A 74 7.94 10.62 3.12
N GLN A 75 8.68 9.65 2.58
CA GLN A 75 10.06 9.84 2.18
C GLN A 75 10.09 10.73 0.93
N LEU A 76 10.15 12.03 1.13
CA LEU A 76 10.27 12.99 0.05
C LEU A 76 11.73 13.15 -0.40
N PRO A 77 11.97 13.46 -1.67
CA PRO A 77 13.29 13.80 -2.15
C PRO A 77 13.82 15.04 -1.42
N GLN A 78 15.11 15.06 -1.17
CA GLN A 78 15.80 16.11 -0.42
C GLN A 78 15.54 17.54 -0.93
N ASN A 79 15.05 17.71 -2.14
CA ASN A 79 14.82 18.99 -2.81
C ASN A 79 13.35 19.28 -3.10
N SER A 80 12.40 18.56 -2.48
CA SER A 80 10.97 18.73 -2.79
C SER A 80 10.36 20.05 -2.28
N GLY A 81 11.08 20.81 -1.47
CA GLY A 81 10.61 22.07 -0.91
C GLY A 81 9.48 21.95 0.12
N HIS A 82 9.08 20.72 0.46
CA HIS A 82 8.01 20.44 1.40
C HIS A 82 8.47 20.31 2.87
N TYR A 83 9.77 20.32 3.12
CA TYR A 83 10.35 20.26 4.45
C TYR A 83 11.07 21.56 4.82
N TYR A 84 10.78 22.04 6.01
CA TYR A 84 11.64 23.00 6.66
C TYR A 84 12.72 22.24 7.47
N PRO A 85 13.98 22.69 7.46
CA PRO A 85 15.04 22.09 8.26
C PRO A 85 14.74 22.06 9.76
N ASP A 86 13.84 22.92 10.25
CA ASP A 86 13.41 23.03 11.64
C ASP A 86 12.22 22.14 12.02
N GLY A 87 11.81 21.24 11.12
CA GLY A 87 10.77 20.25 11.39
C GLY A 87 9.34 20.81 11.44
N ARG A 88 9.11 22.04 11.01
CA ARG A 88 7.75 22.56 10.84
C ARG A 88 7.09 21.95 9.64
N TYR A 89 6.06 21.16 9.87
CA TYR A 89 5.32 20.46 8.81
C TYR A 89 4.14 21.29 8.25
N TRP A 90 3.56 22.18 9.06
CA TRP A 90 2.43 23.01 8.66
C TRP A 90 2.79 24.47 8.79
N ASP A 91 3.24 25.05 7.70
CA ASP A 91 3.05 26.45 7.43
C ASP A 91 1.86 26.57 6.46
N GLN A 92 0.96 27.49 6.69
CA GLN A 92 -0.17 27.78 5.80
C GLN A 92 0.26 28.09 4.36
N ASN A 93 1.55 28.35 4.15
CA ASN A 93 2.17 28.59 2.87
C ASN A 93 2.70 27.32 2.16
N VAL A 94 2.62 26.13 2.75
CA VAL A 94 3.12 24.88 2.12
C VAL A 94 2.45 24.63 0.78
N TYR A 95 1.14 24.90 0.69
CA TYR A 95 0.39 24.78 -0.56
C TYR A 95 0.73 25.88 -1.60
N SER A 96 1.26 27.02 -1.17
CA SER A 96 1.64 28.13 -2.06
C SER A 96 3.07 28.05 -2.58
N ARG A 97 3.94 27.26 -1.92
CA ARG A 97 5.31 27.02 -2.36
C ARG A 97 5.39 25.82 -3.28
N ARG A 98 4.92 25.98 -4.51
CA ARG A 98 5.19 25.00 -5.56
C ARG A 98 6.71 24.86 -5.71
N PRO A 99 7.23 23.63 -5.89
CA PRO A 99 8.65 23.46 -6.19
C PRO A 99 9.02 24.34 -7.39
N LYS A 100 10.14 25.04 -7.30
CA LYS A 100 10.61 25.93 -8.37
C LYS A 100 10.81 25.19 -9.70
N GLN A 101 10.99 23.89 -9.64
CA GLN A 101 11.07 23.01 -10.81
C GLN A 101 10.05 21.88 -10.66
N LYS A 102 9.26 21.64 -11.69
CA LYS A 102 8.42 20.45 -11.77
C LYS A 102 9.31 19.22 -11.84
N PRO A 103 9.02 18.16 -11.07
CA PRO A 103 9.77 16.91 -11.17
C PRO A 103 9.65 16.34 -12.59
N THR A 104 10.70 15.73 -13.07
CA THR A 104 10.67 14.98 -14.32
C THR A 104 9.81 13.74 -14.17
N ARG A 105 9.37 13.15 -15.28
CA ARG A 105 8.60 11.89 -15.26
C ARG A 105 9.36 10.78 -14.53
N ALA A 106 10.65 10.63 -14.76
CA ALA A 106 11.47 9.63 -14.09
C ALA A 106 11.52 9.84 -12.56
N GLN A 107 11.60 11.10 -12.10
CA GLN A 107 11.53 11.40 -10.68
C GLN A 107 10.17 11.07 -10.09
N LEU A 108 9.07 11.37 -10.79
CA LEU A 108 7.72 11.00 -10.35
C LEU A 108 7.56 9.49 -10.25
N ASP A 109 8.06 8.74 -11.21
CA ASP A 109 7.99 7.28 -11.21
C ASP A 109 8.75 6.69 -10.00
N GLU A 110 9.91 7.25 -9.62
CA GLU A 110 10.62 6.84 -8.42
C GLU A 110 9.88 7.22 -7.13
N TYR A 111 9.22 8.38 -7.08
CA TYR A 111 8.45 8.81 -5.90
C TYR A 111 7.23 7.94 -5.64
N PHE A 112 6.55 7.51 -6.69
CA PHE A 112 5.38 6.65 -6.57
C PHE A 112 5.70 5.16 -6.46
N LYS A 113 6.91 4.76 -6.79
CA LYS A 113 7.34 3.35 -6.76
C LYS A 113 7.06 2.63 -5.43
N PRO A 114 7.28 3.22 -4.25
CA PRO A 114 7.01 2.54 -2.98
C PRO A 114 5.55 2.10 -2.81
N ILE A 115 4.60 2.82 -3.40
CA ILE A 115 3.17 2.49 -3.39
C ILE A 115 2.80 1.72 -4.67
N ALA A 116 3.21 2.22 -5.83
CA ALA A 116 2.83 1.67 -7.13
C ALA A 116 3.26 0.20 -7.32
N ARG A 117 4.34 -0.23 -6.68
CA ARG A 117 4.78 -1.63 -6.67
C ARG A 117 3.75 -2.59 -6.07
N TRP A 118 2.85 -2.11 -5.24
CA TRP A 118 1.82 -2.89 -4.57
C TRP A 118 0.45 -2.81 -5.26
N SER A 119 0.35 -2.10 -6.38
CA SER A 119 -0.92 -1.87 -7.09
C SER A 119 -1.69 -3.15 -7.39
N GLU A 120 -1.01 -4.20 -7.80
CA GLU A 120 -1.62 -5.50 -8.03
C GLU A 120 -2.19 -6.11 -6.75
N ALA A 121 -1.43 -6.04 -5.66
CA ALA A 121 -1.82 -6.63 -4.38
C ALA A 121 -3.05 -5.93 -3.80
N PHE A 122 -3.02 -4.60 -3.64
CA PHE A 122 -4.14 -3.90 -3.02
C PHE A 122 -5.39 -3.84 -3.90
N GLN A 123 -5.25 -3.81 -5.23
CA GLN A 123 -6.41 -3.87 -6.12
C GLN A 123 -7.07 -5.25 -6.12
N ASN A 124 -6.29 -6.32 -6.10
CA ASN A 124 -6.84 -7.67 -5.96
C ASN A 124 -7.49 -7.90 -4.59
N ASP A 125 -6.94 -7.34 -3.49
CA ASP A 125 -7.59 -7.37 -2.18
C ASP A 125 -8.90 -6.59 -2.19
N PHE A 126 -8.94 -5.43 -2.87
CA PHE A 126 -10.17 -4.68 -3.04
C PHE A 126 -11.22 -5.48 -3.82
N ALA A 127 -10.86 -6.11 -4.93
CA ALA A 127 -11.76 -6.98 -5.70
C ALA A 127 -12.31 -8.15 -4.85
N ALA A 128 -11.44 -8.82 -4.11
CA ALA A 128 -11.86 -9.89 -3.20
C ALA A 128 -12.84 -9.42 -2.12
N ARG A 129 -12.66 -8.20 -1.59
CA ARG A 129 -13.61 -7.61 -0.64
C ARG A 129 -14.95 -7.28 -1.28
N MET A 130 -14.96 -6.81 -2.54
CA MET A 130 -16.21 -6.60 -3.29
C MET A 130 -16.95 -7.90 -3.54
N ASP A 131 -16.24 -8.96 -3.93
CA ASP A 131 -16.82 -10.30 -4.08
C ASP A 131 -17.43 -10.82 -2.78
N ARG A 132 -16.77 -10.63 -1.64
CA ARG A 132 -17.28 -11.01 -0.30
C ARG A 132 -18.58 -10.30 0.08
N CYS A 133 -18.91 -9.18 -0.55
CA CYS A 133 -20.16 -8.47 -0.32
C CYS A 133 -21.37 -9.10 -1.00
N ILE A 134 -21.16 -9.96 -2.00
CA ILE A 134 -22.23 -10.52 -2.86
C ILE A 134 -22.20 -12.04 -2.98
N LYS A 135 -21.13 -12.70 -2.57
CA LYS A 135 -20.94 -14.15 -2.65
C LYS A 135 -20.77 -14.75 -1.26
N PRO A 136 -21.19 -16.00 -1.04
CA PRO A 136 -20.94 -16.73 0.20
C PRO A 136 -19.45 -17.05 0.36
N PHE A 137 -19.04 -17.33 1.59
CA PHE A 137 -17.64 -17.56 1.96
C PHE A 137 -16.92 -18.59 1.07
N ASN A 138 -17.57 -19.68 0.73
CA ASN A 138 -16.98 -20.76 -0.05
C ASN A 138 -16.89 -20.48 -1.57
N GLU A 139 -17.32 -19.32 -2.04
CA GLU A 139 -17.29 -18.91 -3.44
C GLU A 139 -16.37 -17.70 -3.69
N VAL A 140 -15.66 -17.26 -2.67
CA VAL A 140 -14.74 -16.13 -2.75
C VAL A 140 -13.33 -16.55 -2.46
N ASN A 141 -12.36 -15.81 -3.00
CA ASN A 141 -10.95 -16.01 -2.67
C ASN A 141 -10.60 -15.39 -1.32
N HIS A 142 -9.76 -16.09 -0.58
CA HIS A 142 -9.23 -15.64 0.72
C HIS A 142 -7.73 -15.43 0.65
N GLU A 143 -7.25 -14.56 1.53
CA GLU A 143 -5.83 -14.33 1.70
C GLU A 143 -5.14 -15.51 2.39
N PRO A 144 -3.92 -15.88 1.95
CA PRO A 144 -3.16 -16.93 2.61
C PRO A 144 -2.72 -16.52 4.00
N THR A 145 -2.68 -17.47 4.91
CA THR A 145 -2.11 -17.29 6.24
C THR A 145 -0.61 -17.54 6.22
N VAL A 146 0.18 -16.59 6.75
CA VAL A 146 1.64 -16.70 6.82
C VAL A 146 2.10 -16.55 8.26
N VAL A 147 2.92 -17.48 8.72
CA VAL A 147 3.47 -17.49 10.08
C VAL A 147 4.99 -17.58 10.04
N LEU A 148 5.67 -16.60 10.64
CA LEU A 148 7.12 -16.66 10.84
C LEU A 148 7.46 -17.71 11.91
N LYS A 149 8.34 -18.64 11.58
CA LYS A 149 8.81 -19.65 12.53
C LYS A 149 9.90 -19.08 13.44
N GLY A 150 9.70 -19.23 14.75
CA GLY A 150 10.65 -18.79 15.78
C GLY A 150 10.42 -17.34 16.22
N LYS A 151 11.43 -16.72 16.82
CA LYS A 151 11.32 -15.36 17.38
C LYS A 151 11.15 -14.33 16.26
N GLN A 152 10.22 -13.40 16.42
CA GLN A 152 9.99 -12.28 15.51
C GLN A 152 11.16 -11.27 15.58
N GLN A 153 11.62 -10.98 16.79
CA GLN A 153 12.79 -10.14 16.99
C GLN A 153 14.04 -10.99 17.10
N ARG A 154 15.05 -10.67 16.33
CA ARG A 154 16.32 -11.38 16.28
C ARG A 154 17.48 -10.41 16.19
N GLU A 155 18.55 -10.76 16.86
CA GLU A 155 19.81 -10.03 16.78
C GLU A 155 20.80 -10.81 15.94
N ALA A 156 21.53 -10.12 15.08
CA ALA A 156 22.61 -10.66 14.29
C ALA A 156 23.82 -9.73 14.32
N LYS A 157 25.01 -10.31 14.47
CA LYS A 157 26.23 -9.53 14.33
C LYS A 157 26.49 -9.21 12.84
N PRO A 158 27.06 -8.05 12.51
CA PRO A 158 27.45 -7.73 11.15
C PRO A 158 28.24 -8.86 10.49
N GLY A 159 27.94 -9.15 9.24
CA GLY A 159 28.59 -10.22 8.47
C GLY A 159 28.11 -11.65 8.80
N LYS A 160 27.13 -11.83 9.70
CA LYS A 160 26.56 -13.16 9.96
C LYS A 160 25.25 -13.37 9.18
N THR A 161 25.06 -14.57 8.70
CA THR A 161 23.83 -14.96 7.99
C THR A 161 22.69 -15.17 8.97
N LEU A 162 21.56 -14.50 8.72
CA LEU A 162 20.29 -14.71 9.41
C LEU A 162 19.38 -15.57 8.52
N LYS A 163 18.94 -16.72 9.04
CA LYS A 163 17.98 -17.58 8.34
C LYS A 163 16.57 -17.33 8.86
N LEU A 164 15.67 -16.92 7.97
CA LEU A 164 14.25 -16.78 8.25
C LEU A 164 13.49 -17.96 7.63
N LYS A 165 12.45 -18.43 8.33
CA LYS A 165 11.57 -19.49 7.84
C LYS A 165 10.12 -19.07 8.09
N VAL A 166 9.27 -19.27 7.10
CA VAL A 166 7.82 -19.10 7.22
C VAL A 166 7.10 -20.42 6.97
N LYS A 167 5.90 -20.53 7.51
CA LYS A 167 4.90 -21.51 7.11
C LYS A 167 3.72 -20.72 6.55
N ALA A 168 3.27 -21.06 5.36
CA ALA A 168 2.06 -20.49 4.79
C ALA A 168 1.06 -21.59 4.45
N SER A 169 -0.22 -21.25 4.46
CA SER A 169 -1.33 -22.08 4.03
C SER A 169 -2.41 -21.20 3.44
N ASP A 170 -3.12 -21.75 2.49
CA ASP A 170 -4.24 -21.11 1.83
C ASP A 170 -5.49 -21.96 2.06
N ILE A 171 -6.60 -21.33 2.47
CA ILE A 171 -7.83 -22.05 2.79
C ILE A 171 -8.54 -22.53 1.52
N ASP A 172 -8.34 -21.85 0.39
CA ASP A 172 -8.91 -22.19 -0.91
C ASP A 172 -8.09 -23.24 -1.65
N GLY A 173 -6.93 -23.63 -1.09
CA GLY A 173 -6.02 -24.59 -1.70
C GLY A 173 -5.20 -24.04 -2.85
N ASN A 174 -5.09 -22.75 -2.98
CA ASN A 174 -4.34 -22.09 -4.04
C ASN A 174 -2.83 -22.33 -3.93
N THR A 175 -2.16 -22.42 -5.07
CA THR A 175 -0.70 -22.53 -5.12
C THR A 175 -0.05 -21.23 -4.65
N LEU A 176 0.80 -21.33 -3.63
CA LEU A 176 1.48 -20.19 -3.04
C LEU A 176 2.84 -19.95 -3.67
N SER A 177 3.15 -18.67 -3.95
CA SER A 177 4.50 -18.21 -4.26
C SER A 177 5.04 -17.34 -3.12
N TYR A 178 6.36 -17.29 -2.96
CA TYR A 178 6.99 -16.59 -1.85
C TYR A 178 7.93 -15.51 -2.37
N ARG A 179 7.81 -14.30 -1.83
CA ARG A 179 8.74 -13.21 -2.07
C ARG A 179 9.15 -12.58 -0.75
N TRP A 180 10.44 -12.31 -0.61
CA TRP A 180 10.99 -11.59 0.53
C TRP A 180 11.31 -10.17 0.12
N TRP A 181 10.93 -9.23 0.96
CA TRP A 181 11.17 -7.80 0.73
C TRP A 181 12.01 -7.24 1.87
N GLN A 182 12.91 -6.33 1.52
CA GLN A 182 13.78 -5.64 2.46
C GLN A 182 13.61 -4.14 2.32
#